data_47b69c4ee70c5f4b6f28a08193851866
#
_entry.id   47b69c4ee70c5f4b6f28a08193851866
#
_cell.length_a   1.000
_cell.length_b   1.000
_cell.length_c   1.000
_cell.angle_alpha   90.00
_cell.angle_beta   90.00
_cell.angle_gamma   90.00
#
_symmetry.space_group_name_H-M   'P 1'
#
loop_
_entity.id
_entity.type
_entity.pdbx_description
1 polymer ?
#
loop_
_entity_poly.entity_id
_entity_poly.type
_entity_poly.pdbx_seq_one_letter_code
_entity_poly.pdbx_strand_id
1 'polypeptide(L)'
;MKKIVALLLVVLLALSLCACTAAATQDNTDAYAGLAPTEAAEQAAAATKDNMSLSDIIRVPFGYLLEWLYQFTSNYGLALILFSLVVKVVLLPLSIKSKKSMLKMSRLAPLAKALEAKYGDDKQKYQQELMTLYKQEGVSTTGGCLWSFIPLLILFPLYYVIREPLTYMLHNSRSISEAIVAYMRASGADLGKNSYYAQLAAAGQLGEFIPELKEVALFAGAKLREMNFSFLGIDLAGIPTWRFWTCEGWGEIGLFLIPVFSAGFQAISMVISQKMNNQVATNADGEKDAAAAKTANQTTATMLIMMPLMSLWIGYSMPAAISIYWIAQAVFGMVQEIILNNHFKKAYAEEDEIKRKAAEIRRQAEAEKERQRQLRREQNPDGIVGDVSKKKLRQQEKEAAEKAAREYEAKSNPQDAREEDRPLSGDAERPFCKGRAYEAGRYRRKSGTDETEE
;
A
#
# COMPACT_ATOMS: atom_id res chain seq x y z
N MET A 1 9.16 -12.33 -7.75
CA MET A 1 10.36 -11.52 -8.02
C MET A 1 10.27 -10.77 -9.37
N LYS A 2 10.13 -11.42 -10.54
CA LYS A 2 10.10 -10.72 -11.84
C LYS A 2 9.03 -9.61 -11.94
N LYS A 3 7.83 -9.77 -11.39
CA LYS A 3 6.77 -8.73 -11.39
C LYS A 3 7.07 -7.56 -10.44
N ILE A 4 7.73 -7.81 -9.31
CA ILE A 4 8.14 -6.75 -8.36
C ILE A 4 9.33 -5.98 -8.96
N VAL A 5 10.27 -6.67 -9.58
CA VAL A 5 11.37 -6.06 -10.32
C VAL A 5 10.84 -5.25 -11.51
N ALA A 6 9.84 -5.77 -12.25
CA ALA A 6 9.19 -5.04 -13.32
C ALA A 6 8.45 -3.80 -12.81
N LEU A 7 7.77 -3.88 -11.66
CA LEU A 7 7.10 -2.74 -11.04
C LEU A 7 8.11 -1.71 -10.52
N LEU A 8 9.19 -2.15 -9.88
CA LEU A 8 10.30 -1.27 -9.48
C LEU A 8 10.98 -0.64 -10.69
N LEU A 9 11.17 -1.39 -11.78
CA LEU A 9 11.66 -0.85 -13.05
C LEU A 9 10.70 0.16 -13.67
N VAL A 10 9.39 -0.08 -13.63
CA VAL A 10 8.37 0.88 -14.08
C VAL A 10 8.37 2.14 -13.22
N VAL A 11 8.51 2.01 -11.90
CA VAL A 11 8.63 3.16 -10.98
C VAL A 11 9.95 3.90 -11.21
N LEU A 12 11.07 3.18 -11.36
CA LEU A 12 12.35 3.78 -11.73
C LEU A 12 12.31 4.42 -13.12
N LEU A 13 11.64 3.80 -14.08
CA LEU A 13 11.44 4.37 -15.43
C LEU A 13 10.51 5.59 -15.39
N ALA A 14 9.47 5.57 -14.58
CA ALA A 14 8.61 6.75 -14.35
C ALA A 14 9.37 7.87 -13.64
N LEU A 15 10.23 7.54 -12.65
CA LEU A 15 11.11 8.49 -12.00
C LEU A 15 12.19 9.01 -12.96
N SER A 16 12.75 8.17 -13.83
CA SER A 16 13.72 8.59 -14.85
C SER A 16 13.05 9.40 -15.97
N LEU A 17 11.82 9.09 -16.35
CA LEU A 17 11.03 9.90 -17.28
C LEU A 17 10.67 11.27 -16.66
N CYS A 18 10.35 11.32 -15.36
CA CYS A 18 10.23 12.59 -14.63
C CYS A 18 11.56 13.37 -14.60
N ALA A 19 12.68 12.70 -14.43
CA ALA A 19 14.02 13.32 -14.49
C ALA A 19 14.39 13.75 -15.92
N CYS A 20 14.01 12.94 -16.93
CA CYS A 20 14.23 13.31 -18.34
C CYS A 20 13.33 14.45 -18.81
N THR A 21 12.08 14.56 -18.32
CA THR A 21 11.26 15.77 -18.57
C THR A 21 11.82 16.98 -17.84
N ALA A 22 12.47 16.81 -16.69
CA ALA A 22 13.21 17.87 -16.01
C ALA A 22 14.47 18.31 -16.79
N ALA A 23 15.13 17.39 -17.48
CA ALA A 23 16.28 17.69 -18.34
C ALA A 23 15.87 18.27 -19.71
N ALA A 24 14.63 18.03 -20.15
CA ALA A 24 14.07 18.57 -21.39
C ALA A 24 13.40 19.95 -21.24
N THR A 25 13.16 20.42 -20.00
CA THR A 25 12.99 21.86 -19.75
C THR A 25 14.37 22.47 -19.90
N GLN A 26 14.69 22.81 -21.15
CA GLN A 26 15.87 23.54 -21.56
C GLN A 26 16.09 24.67 -20.56
N ASP A 27 17.30 24.78 -20.07
CA ASP A 27 17.72 25.82 -19.14
C ASP A 27 17.52 27.16 -19.79
N ASN A 28 16.31 27.71 -19.73
CA ASN A 28 15.95 29.01 -20.24
C ASN A 28 16.49 30.13 -19.32
N THR A 29 17.42 29.78 -18.41
CA THR A 29 18.05 30.79 -17.55
C THR A 29 18.67 31.91 -18.35
N ASP A 30 19.23 31.61 -19.53
CA ASP A 30 19.86 32.57 -20.40
C ASP A 30 18.87 33.24 -21.39
N ALA A 31 17.66 32.70 -21.55
CA ALA A 31 16.69 33.20 -22.54
C ALA A 31 16.21 34.64 -22.24
N TYR A 32 16.26 35.06 -20.99
CA TYR A 32 15.86 36.40 -20.56
C TYR A 32 17.02 37.25 -20.06
N ALA A 33 18.26 36.78 -20.21
CA ALA A 33 19.45 37.49 -19.77
C ALA A 33 19.61 38.80 -20.59
N GLY A 34 19.73 39.91 -19.87
CA GLY A 34 19.91 41.23 -20.48
C GLY A 34 18.64 41.96 -20.95
N LEU A 35 17.46 41.36 -20.73
CA LEU A 35 16.18 42.04 -20.92
C LEU A 35 15.82 42.91 -19.71
N ALA A 36 15.02 43.96 -19.94
CA ALA A 36 14.40 44.67 -18.84
C ALA A 36 13.42 43.75 -18.09
N PRO A 37 13.25 43.89 -16.76
CA PRO A 37 12.41 42.97 -15.94
C PRO A 37 10.99 42.81 -16.49
N THR A 38 10.36 43.89 -16.97
CA THR A 38 9.01 43.88 -17.57
C THR A 38 8.96 43.11 -18.88
N GLU A 39 9.96 43.30 -19.74
CA GLU A 39 10.06 42.60 -21.04
C GLU A 39 10.30 41.10 -20.83
N ALA A 40 11.15 40.72 -19.88
CA ALA A 40 11.40 39.35 -19.52
C ALA A 40 10.11 38.66 -19.00
N ALA A 41 9.31 39.37 -18.18
CA ALA A 41 8.04 38.88 -17.68
C ALA A 41 6.99 38.70 -18.79
N GLU A 42 6.85 39.65 -19.70
CA GLU A 42 5.90 39.57 -20.81
C GLU A 42 6.24 38.41 -21.76
N GLN A 43 7.54 38.23 -22.07
CA GLN A 43 7.99 37.11 -22.90
C GLN A 43 7.75 35.78 -22.24
N ALA A 44 8.02 35.65 -20.94
CA ALA A 44 7.76 34.43 -20.17
C ALA A 44 6.26 34.10 -20.11
N ALA A 45 5.41 35.11 -19.87
CA ALA A 45 3.97 34.94 -19.90
C ALA A 45 3.46 34.48 -21.26
N ALA A 46 3.94 35.10 -22.36
CA ALA A 46 3.54 34.74 -23.72
C ALA A 46 4.01 33.32 -24.12
N ALA A 47 5.17 32.88 -23.65
CA ALA A 47 5.72 31.56 -23.93
C ALA A 47 5.00 30.43 -23.17
N THR A 48 4.35 30.75 -22.05
CA THR A 48 3.74 29.75 -21.16
C THR A 48 2.25 29.57 -21.46
N LYS A 49 1.83 28.30 -21.65
CA LYS A 49 0.43 27.98 -21.90
C LYS A 49 -0.29 27.62 -20.59
N ASP A 50 -1.43 28.27 -20.35
CA ASP A 50 -2.30 28.01 -19.18
C ASP A 50 -3.26 26.83 -19.42
N ASN A 51 -2.74 25.68 -19.85
CA ASN A 51 -3.54 24.49 -20.05
C ASN A 51 -3.66 23.68 -18.75
N MET A 52 -4.89 23.39 -18.32
CA MET A 52 -5.12 22.44 -17.22
C MET A 52 -4.77 21.03 -17.65
N SER A 53 -3.88 20.39 -16.89
CA SER A 53 -3.54 18.98 -17.04
C SER A 53 -4.46 18.11 -16.17
N LEU A 54 -4.69 16.85 -16.55
CA LEU A 54 -5.41 15.88 -15.72
C LEU A 54 -4.80 15.74 -14.30
N SER A 55 -3.49 15.95 -14.19
CA SER A 55 -2.80 15.94 -12.90
C SER A 55 -3.18 17.12 -11.99
N ASP A 56 -3.66 18.24 -12.56
CA ASP A 56 -4.06 19.42 -11.79
C ASP A 56 -5.34 19.18 -10.99
N ILE A 57 -6.17 18.18 -11.37
CA ILE A 57 -7.33 17.73 -10.59
C ILE A 57 -6.91 17.33 -9.16
N ILE A 58 -5.70 16.80 -8.99
CA ILE A 58 -5.19 16.39 -7.67
C ILE A 58 -4.27 17.47 -7.08
N ARG A 59 -3.44 18.11 -7.91
CA ARG A 59 -2.47 19.13 -7.46
C ARG A 59 -3.15 20.37 -6.88
N VAL A 60 -4.22 20.84 -7.53
CA VAL A 60 -4.95 22.05 -7.12
C VAL A 60 -5.57 21.87 -5.73
N PRO A 61 -6.35 20.80 -5.41
CA PRO A 61 -6.84 20.57 -4.04
C PRO A 61 -5.73 20.44 -3.01
N PHE A 62 -4.59 19.85 -3.37
CA PHE A 62 -3.44 19.75 -2.47
C PHE A 62 -2.81 21.12 -2.21
N GLY A 63 -2.74 21.97 -3.23
CA GLY A 63 -2.30 23.35 -3.10
C GLY A 63 -3.18 24.15 -2.13
N TYR A 64 -4.51 24.09 -2.31
CA TYR A 64 -5.47 24.74 -1.40
C TYR A 64 -5.35 24.22 0.05
N LEU A 65 -5.23 22.91 0.22
CA LEU A 65 -5.08 22.33 1.56
C LEU A 65 -3.77 22.79 2.22
N LEU A 66 -2.65 22.77 1.48
CA LEU A 66 -1.36 23.20 2.00
C LEU A 66 -1.34 24.69 2.29
N GLU A 67 -1.93 25.53 1.43
CA GLU A 67 -2.09 26.95 1.68
C GLU A 67 -2.91 27.22 2.93
N TRP A 68 -4.07 26.55 3.09
CA TRP A 68 -4.92 26.73 4.26
C TRP A 68 -4.17 26.37 5.55
N LEU A 69 -3.43 25.25 5.55
CA LEU A 69 -2.58 24.85 6.68
C LEU A 69 -1.44 25.85 6.93
N TYR A 70 -0.85 26.39 5.88
CA TYR A 70 0.18 27.41 5.98
C TYR A 70 -0.37 28.72 6.58
N GLN A 71 -1.56 29.14 6.15
CA GLN A 71 -2.23 30.32 6.75
C GLN A 71 -2.51 30.14 8.23
N PHE A 72 -2.88 28.91 8.63
CA PHE A 72 -3.15 28.59 10.04
C PHE A 72 -1.89 28.56 10.90
N THR A 73 -0.77 28.05 10.36
CA THR A 73 0.47 27.84 11.12
C THR A 73 1.47 28.99 10.97
N SER A 74 1.35 29.79 9.92
CA SER A 74 2.36 30.78 9.47
C SER A 74 3.77 30.19 9.33
N ASN A 75 3.89 28.85 9.23
CA ASN A 75 5.15 28.15 9.10
C ASN A 75 5.02 26.98 8.12
N TYR A 76 5.86 26.96 7.10
CA TYR A 76 5.78 25.99 6.02
C TYR A 76 6.07 24.55 6.48
N GLY A 77 7.07 24.38 7.37
CA GLY A 77 7.38 23.05 7.90
C GLY A 77 6.25 22.47 8.75
N LEU A 78 5.62 23.28 9.60
CA LEU A 78 4.43 22.87 10.35
C LEU A 78 3.25 22.57 9.43
N ALA A 79 3.04 23.36 8.39
CA ALA A 79 1.99 23.10 7.39
C ALA A 79 2.18 21.74 6.72
N LEU A 80 3.42 21.37 6.34
CA LEU A 80 3.74 20.06 5.76
C LEU A 80 3.52 18.91 6.74
N ILE A 81 3.86 19.10 8.01
CA ILE A 81 3.61 18.10 9.07
C ILE A 81 2.10 17.89 9.24
N LEU A 82 1.32 18.96 9.35
CA LEU A 82 -0.13 18.87 9.44
C LEU A 82 -0.77 18.28 8.18
N PHE A 83 -0.28 18.68 7.00
CA PHE A 83 -0.70 18.08 5.74
C PHE A 83 -0.51 16.56 5.75
N SER A 84 0.66 16.08 6.20
CA SER A 84 0.92 14.65 6.30
C SER A 84 -0.02 13.95 7.28
N LEU A 85 -0.39 14.61 8.38
CA LEU A 85 -1.37 14.09 9.34
C LEU A 85 -2.77 13.98 8.71
N VAL A 86 -3.25 15.04 8.03
CA VAL A 86 -4.54 15.03 7.33
C VAL A 86 -4.60 13.89 6.32
N VAL A 87 -3.57 13.75 5.50
CA VAL A 87 -3.45 12.65 4.53
C VAL A 87 -3.52 11.28 5.23
N LYS A 88 -2.83 11.10 6.35
CA LYS A 88 -2.89 9.85 7.15
C LYS A 88 -4.27 9.55 7.67
N VAL A 89 -4.99 10.56 8.17
CA VAL A 89 -6.35 10.42 8.69
C VAL A 89 -7.32 10.04 7.55
N VAL A 90 -7.23 10.71 6.41
CA VAL A 90 -8.06 10.42 5.24
C VAL A 90 -7.80 8.99 4.72
N LEU A 91 -6.55 8.54 4.73
CA LEU A 91 -6.18 7.19 4.31
C LEU A 91 -6.32 6.12 5.40
N LEU A 92 -6.72 6.49 6.62
CA LEU A 92 -6.80 5.55 7.75
C LEU A 92 -7.70 4.33 7.45
N PRO A 93 -8.93 4.45 6.92
CA PRO A 93 -9.78 3.28 6.63
C PRO A 93 -9.12 2.32 5.65
N LEU A 94 -8.37 2.85 4.72
CA LEU A 94 -7.63 2.09 3.72
C LEU A 94 -6.42 1.39 4.35
N SER A 95 -5.67 2.10 5.19
CA SER A 95 -4.55 1.56 5.96
C SER A 95 -4.98 0.42 6.89
N ILE A 96 -6.15 0.51 7.51
CA ILE A 96 -6.73 -0.56 8.34
C ILE A 96 -6.96 -1.83 7.52
N LYS A 97 -7.56 -1.72 6.31
CA LYS A 97 -7.79 -2.85 5.41
C LYS A 97 -6.48 -3.50 4.97
N SER A 98 -5.50 -2.67 4.59
CA SER A 98 -4.16 -3.13 4.21
C SER A 98 -3.48 -3.87 5.36
N LYS A 99 -3.48 -3.28 6.56
CA LYS A 99 -2.88 -3.89 7.76
C LYS A 99 -3.52 -5.23 8.09
N LYS A 100 -4.86 -5.32 8.05
CA LYS A 100 -5.59 -6.58 8.27
C LYS A 100 -5.16 -7.66 7.27
N SER A 101 -5.03 -7.32 5.98
CA SER A 101 -4.58 -8.26 4.95
C SER A 101 -3.13 -8.72 5.18
N MET A 102 -2.24 -7.79 5.53
CA MET A 102 -0.83 -8.08 5.80
C MET A 102 -0.66 -8.97 7.05
N LEU A 103 -1.40 -8.70 8.14
CA LEU A 103 -1.38 -9.54 9.33
C LEU A 103 -1.90 -10.95 9.06
N LYS A 104 -2.99 -11.11 8.28
CA LYS A 104 -3.46 -12.42 7.83
C LYS A 104 -2.38 -13.17 7.05
N MET A 105 -1.68 -12.49 6.14
CA MET A 105 -0.58 -13.08 5.37
C MET A 105 0.57 -13.52 6.28
N SER A 106 0.94 -12.72 7.29
CA SER A 106 1.95 -13.07 8.29
C SER A 106 1.55 -14.29 9.14
N ARG A 107 0.27 -14.45 9.45
CA ARG A 107 -0.26 -15.62 10.15
C ARG A 107 -0.15 -16.91 9.34
N LEU A 108 -0.17 -16.83 8.01
CA LEU A 108 -0.01 -17.97 7.11
C LEU A 108 1.45 -18.30 6.80
N ALA A 109 2.41 -17.52 7.31
CA ALA A 109 3.84 -17.74 7.07
C ALA A 109 4.33 -19.16 7.43
N PRO A 110 3.91 -19.79 8.55
CA PRO A 110 4.31 -21.16 8.85
C PRO A 110 3.78 -22.19 7.85
N LEU A 111 2.54 -22.02 7.37
CA LEU A 111 1.95 -22.88 6.34
C LEU A 111 2.65 -22.68 4.98
N ALA A 112 2.98 -21.44 4.64
CA ALA A 112 3.76 -21.13 3.44
C ALA A 112 5.14 -21.78 3.49
N LYS A 113 5.80 -21.79 4.67
CA LYS A 113 7.09 -22.48 4.87
C LYS A 113 6.96 -24.00 4.75
N ALA A 114 5.89 -24.59 5.27
CA ALA A 114 5.62 -26.03 5.09
C ALA A 114 5.42 -26.39 3.60
N LEU A 115 4.74 -25.53 2.83
CA LEU A 115 4.63 -25.69 1.38
C LEU A 115 5.97 -25.53 0.67
N GLU A 116 6.81 -24.59 1.11
CA GLU A 116 8.18 -24.41 0.57
C GLU A 116 9.03 -25.66 0.82
N ALA A 117 8.99 -26.22 2.04
CA ALA A 117 9.69 -27.46 2.35
C ALA A 117 9.20 -28.64 1.50
N LYS A 118 7.91 -28.67 1.15
CA LYS A 118 7.30 -29.77 0.36
C LYS A 118 7.57 -29.66 -1.13
N TYR A 119 7.57 -28.45 -1.69
CA TYR A 119 7.61 -28.18 -3.14
C TYR A 119 8.77 -27.25 -3.54
N GLY A 120 9.76 -27.01 -2.67
CA GLY A 120 10.83 -26.03 -2.88
C GLY A 120 11.66 -26.25 -4.14
N ASP A 121 11.81 -27.50 -4.57
CA ASP A 121 12.49 -27.85 -5.79
C ASP A 121 11.67 -27.50 -7.05
N ASP A 122 10.34 -27.55 -6.95
CA ASP A 122 9.40 -27.13 -7.99
C ASP A 122 8.80 -25.76 -7.67
N LYS A 123 9.53 -24.70 -8.04
CA LYS A 123 9.10 -23.30 -7.79
C LYS A 123 7.73 -22.96 -8.39
N GLN A 124 7.36 -23.62 -9.50
CA GLN A 124 6.11 -23.34 -10.17
C GLN A 124 4.94 -23.92 -9.38
N LYS A 125 5.07 -25.16 -8.92
CA LYS A 125 4.07 -25.83 -8.08
C LYS A 125 3.96 -25.17 -6.70
N TYR A 126 5.08 -24.80 -6.08
CA TYR A 126 5.08 -24.00 -4.85
C TYR A 126 4.27 -22.70 -4.99
N GLN A 127 4.48 -21.95 -6.07
CA GLN A 127 3.74 -20.71 -6.32
C GLN A 127 2.24 -20.96 -6.52
N GLN A 128 1.85 -22.04 -7.20
CA GLN A 128 0.45 -22.40 -7.41
C GLN A 128 -0.24 -22.77 -6.09
N GLU A 129 0.41 -23.63 -5.29
CA GLU A 129 -0.12 -24.06 -3.99
C GLU A 129 -0.19 -22.90 -2.99
N LEU A 130 0.82 -22.02 -2.98
CA LEU A 130 0.83 -20.82 -2.16
C LEU A 130 -0.33 -19.87 -2.53
N MET A 131 -0.59 -19.67 -3.81
CA MET A 131 -1.72 -18.86 -4.27
C MET A 131 -3.06 -19.50 -3.92
N THR A 132 -3.13 -20.83 -3.96
CA THR A 132 -4.32 -21.60 -3.57
C THR A 132 -4.58 -21.45 -2.06
N LEU A 133 -3.54 -21.59 -1.24
CA LEU A 133 -3.61 -21.34 0.22
C LEU A 133 -4.15 -19.93 0.51
N TYR A 134 -3.59 -18.90 -0.12
CA TYR A 134 -4.05 -17.53 0.12
C TYR A 134 -5.49 -17.29 -0.33
N LYS A 135 -5.93 -17.93 -1.43
CA LYS A 135 -7.33 -17.87 -1.88
C LYS A 135 -8.28 -18.57 -0.91
N GLN A 136 -7.91 -19.75 -0.40
CA GLN A 136 -8.71 -20.51 0.57
C GLN A 136 -8.90 -19.73 1.87
N GLU A 137 -7.85 -19.04 2.33
CA GLU A 137 -7.87 -18.22 3.54
C GLU A 137 -8.44 -16.80 3.32
N GLY A 138 -8.92 -16.51 2.11
CA GLY A 138 -9.51 -15.21 1.76
C GLY A 138 -8.52 -14.05 1.86
N VAL A 139 -7.23 -14.31 1.63
CA VAL A 139 -6.18 -13.31 1.63
C VAL A 139 -5.86 -12.85 0.21
N SER A 140 -6.01 -11.55 -0.04
CA SER A 140 -5.61 -10.97 -1.31
C SER A 140 -4.10 -10.70 -1.33
N THR A 141 -3.38 -11.42 -2.17
CA THR A 141 -1.93 -11.22 -2.37
C THR A 141 -1.60 -9.88 -3.01
N THR A 142 -2.50 -9.36 -3.85
CA THR A 142 -2.35 -8.07 -4.53
C THR A 142 -2.81 -6.90 -3.65
N GLY A 143 -3.82 -7.12 -2.80
CA GLY A 143 -4.39 -6.08 -1.94
C GLY A 143 -3.38 -5.53 -0.92
N GLY A 144 -2.52 -6.36 -0.33
CA GLY A 144 -1.50 -5.91 0.64
C GLY A 144 -0.40 -5.05 0.00
N CYS A 145 0.11 -5.45 -1.16
CA CYS A 145 1.15 -4.72 -1.89
C CYS A 145 0.67 -3.38 -2.46
N LEU A 146 -0.51 -3.38 -3.12
CA LEU A 146 -1.01 -2.21 -3.85
C LEU A 146 -1.19 -1.00 -2.93
N TRP A 147 -1.68 -1.24 -1.72
CA TRP A 147 -1.90 -0.20 -0.73
C TRP A 147 -0.60 0.41 -0.18
N SER A 148 0.50 -0.31 -0.24
CA SER A 148 1.83 0.20 0.16
C SER A 148 2.36 1.27 -0.78
N PHE A 149 1.84 1.37 -2.01
CA PHE A 149 2.24 2.38 -3.01
C PHE A 149 1.43 3.68 -2.93
N ILE A 150 0.32 3.73 -2.17
CA ILE A 150 -0.51 4.94 -2.06
C ILE A 150 0.27 6.16 -1.55
N PRO A 151 1.14 6.05 -0.53
CA PRO A 151 1.95 7.19 -0.11
C PRO A 151 2.81 7.76 -1.24
N LEU A 152 3.28 6.90 -2.15
CA LEU A 152 4.05 7.31 -3.32
C LEU A 152 3.17 8.06 -4.34
N LEU A 153 1.93 7.61 -4.55
CA LEU A 153 0.97 8.29 -5.43
C LEU A 153 0.61 9.70 -4.93
N ILE A 154 0.62 9.90 -3.61
CA ILE A 154 0.37 11.21 -2.98
C ILE A 154 1.62 12.09 -3.07
N LEU A 155 2.80 11.48 -2.98
CA LEU A 155 4.06 12.21 -3.06
C LEU A 155 4.20 12.98 -4.38
N PHE A 156 3.82 12.40 -5.53
CA PHE A 156 3.98 13.06 -6.83
C PHE A 156 3.21 14.39 -6.93
N PRO A 157 1.88 14.45 -6.66
CA PRO A 157 1.15 15.72 -6.65
C PRO A 157 1.71 16.72 -5.64
N LEU A 158 2.04 16.26 -4.42
CA LEU A 158 2.61 17.10 -3.38
C LEU A 158 3.96 17.68 -3.79
N TYR A 159 4.80 16.88 -4.44
CA TYR A 159 6.08 17.35 -4.97
C TYR A 159 5.92 18.54 -5.92
N TYR A 160 4.94 18.47 -6.84
CA TYR A 160 4.64 19.57 -7.75
C TYR A 160 4.12 20.80 -7.00
N VAL A 161 3.28 20.61 -5.97
CA VAL A 161 2.80 21.74 -5.13
C VAL A 161 3.95 22.42 -4.40
N ILE A 162 4.91 21.62 -3.88
CA ILE A 162 6.12 22.15 -3.21
C ILE A 162 7.01 22.89 -4.21
N ARG A 163 7.21 22.33 -5.41
CA ARG A 163 8.08 22.89 -6.44
C ARG A 163 7.52 24.16 -7.06
N GLU A 164 6.20 24.26 -7.25
CA GLU A 164 5.52 25.33 -7.93
C GLU A 164 4.52 26.07 -7.01
N PRO A 165 4.99 26.66 -5.90
CA PRO A 165 4.11 27.26 -4.90
C PRO A 165 3.39 28.52 -5.41
N LEU A 166 3.98 29.28 -6.34
CA LEU A 166 3.32 30.44 -6.97
C LEU A 166 2.06 30.02 -7.72
N THR A 167 2.10 28.86 -8.37
CA THR A 167 0.98 28.31 -9.14
C THR A 167 -0.05 27.63 -8.23
N TYR A 168 0.37 26.68 -7.36
CA TYR A 168 -0.57 25.84 -6.65
C TYR A 168 -0.99 26.37 -5.28
N MET A 169 -0.13 27.10 -4.56
CA MET A 169 -0.47 27.68 -3.25
C MET A 169 -0.96 29.13 -3.34
N LEU A 170 -0.36 29.94 -4.20
CA LEU A 170 -0.84 31.30 -4.45
C LEU A 170 -1.92 31.36 -5.54
N HIS A 171 -2.20 30.25 -6.23
CA HIS A 171 -3.25 30.12 -7.25
C HIS A 171 -3.13 31.12 -8.39
N ASN A 172 -1.91 31.45 -8.77
CA ASN A 172 -1.65 32.19 -9.99
C ASN A 172 -1.72 31.25 -11.21
N SER A 173 -2.02 31.77 -12.39
CA SER A 173 -1.86 31.00 -13.61
C SER A 173 -0.38 30.65 -13.83
N ARG A 174 -0.10 29.64 -14.63
CA ARG A 174 1.29 29.24 -14.92
C ARG A 174 2.04 30.35 -15.64
N SER A 175 1.37 31.04 -16.59
CA SER A 175 1.93 32.16 -17.29
C SER A 175 2.35 33.29 -16.35
N ILE A 176 1.51 33.66 -15.40
CA ILE A 176 1.82 34.66 -14.37
C ILE A 176 2.92 34.20 -13.42
N SER A 177 2.92 32.92 -13.01
CA SER A 177 3.96 32.38 -12.15
C SER A 177 5.34 32.42 -12.81
N GLU A 178 5.45 32.02 -14.06
CA GLU A 178 6.70 32.09 -14.85
C GLU A 178 7.11 33.53 -15.13
N ALA A 179 6.16 34.43 -15.37
CA ALA A 179 6.42 35.84 -15.51
C ALA A 179 7.02 36.46 -14.24
N ILE A 180 6.49 36.11 -13.05
CA ILE A 180 7.05 36.54 -11.76
C ILE A 180 8.50 36.07 -11.64
N VAL A 181 8.78 34.79 -11.93
CA VAL A 181 10.13 34.23 -11.90
C VAL A 181 11.08 34.95 -12.83
N ALA A 182 10.65 35.23 -14.09
CA ALA A 182 11.45 35.93 -15.07
C ALA A 182 11.74 37.39 -14.64
N TYR A 183 10.73 38.08 -14.13
CA TYR A 183 10.88 39.45 -13.60
C TYR A 183 11.89 39.49 -12.45
N MET A 184 11.73 38.66 -11.43
CA MET A 184 12.61 38.62 -10.29
C MET A 184 14.06 38.29 -10.66
N ARG A 185 14.26 37.35 -11.60
CA ARG A 185 15.58 37.00 -12.13
C ARG A 185 16.23 38.16 -12.87
N ALA A 186 15.47 38.85 -13.74
CA ALA A 186 15.96 40.01 -14.46
C ALA A 186 16.23 41.23 -13.55
N SER A 187 15.53 41.32 -12.41
CA SER A 187 15.76 42.30 -11.33
C SER A 187 16.94 41.92 -10.41
N GLY A 188 17.64 40.80 -10.67
CA GLY A 188 18.84 40.42 -9.93
C GLY A 188 18.61 39.43 -8.75
N ALA A 189 17.41 38.89 -8.59
CA ALA A 189 17.17 37.85 -7.58
C ALA A 189 18.00 36.60 -7.85
N ASP A 190 18.65 36.06 -6.80
CA ASP A 190 19.32 34.75 -6.89
C ASP A 190 18.32 33.63 -6.73
N LEU A 191 17.77 33.15 -7.82
CA LEU A 191 16.84 32.02 -7.87
C LEU A 191 17.56 30.67 -8.07
N GLY A 192 18.87 30.65 -7.86
CA GLY A 192 19.70 29.48 -8.10
C GLY A 192 19.92 29.18 -9.58
N LYS A 193 20.90 28.31 -9.85
CA LYS A 193 21.26 27.91 -11.24
C LYS A 193 20.26 26.93 -11.85
N ASN A 194 19.48 26.22 -11.01
CA ASN A 194 18.53 25.23 -11.48
C ASN A 194 17.14 25.87 -11.69
N SER A 195 16.81 26.15 -12.94
CA SER A 195 15.50 26.71 -13.34
C SER A 195 14.31 25.85 -12.89
N TYR A 196 14.55 24.56 -12.68
CA TYR A 196 13.53 23.61 -12.26
C TYR A 196 12.89 23.92 -10.89
N TYR A 197 13.63 24.58 -9.98
CA TYR A 197 13.15 25.01 -8.66
C TYR A 197 12.98 26.54 -8.56
N ALA A 198 13.02 27.25 -9.67
CA ALA A 198 12.99 28.71 -9.67
C ALA A 198 11.73 29.29 -9.03
N GLN A 199 10.54 28.68 -9.22
CA GLN A 199 9.31 29.14 -8.56
C GLN A 199 9.38 29.01 -7.02
N LEU A 200 10.01 27.94 -6.53
CA LEU A 200 10.18 27.74 -5.10
C LEU A 200 11.13 28.77 -4.49
N ALA A 201 12.26 29.02 -5.15
CA ALA A 201 13.22 30.05 -4.75
C ALA A 201 12.61 31.47 -4.83
N ALA A 202 11.86 31.75 -5.91
CA ALA A 202 11.16 33.02 -6.06
C ALA A 202 10.11 33.25 -4.98
N ALA A 203 9.34 32.23 -4.61
CA ALA A 203 8.35 32.34 -3.54
C ALA A 203 8.97 32.70 -2.18
N GLY A 204 10.20 32.22 -1.90
CA GLY A 204 10.94 32.54 -0.67
C GLY A 204 11.47 33.97 -0.63
N GLN A 205 11.72 34.59 -1.78
CA GLN A 205 12.25 35.96 -1.92
C GLN A 205 11.17 36.96 -2.35
N LEU A 206 9.93 36.49 -2.59
CA LEU A 206 8.86 37.29 -3.15
C LEU A 206 8.57 38.55 -2.34
N GLY A 207 8.73 38.51 -1.02
CA GLY A 207 8.48 39.65 -0.12
C GLY A 207 9.22 40.92 -0.52
N GLU A 208 10.47 40.80 -0.95
CA GLU A 208 11.32 41.93 -1.34
C GLU A 208 10.85 42.58 -2.62
N PHE A 209 10.25 41.81 -3.54
CA PHE A 209 9.82 42.22 -4.87
C PHE A 209 8.34 42.61 -4.95
N ILE A 210 7.52 42.40 -3.94
CA ILE A 210 6.08 42.71 -3.94
C ILE A 210 5.80 44.18 -4.29
N PRO A 211 6.53 45.18 -3.77
CA PRO A 211 6.28 46.61 -4.12
C PRO A 211 6.42 46.84 -5.63
N GLU A 212 7.52 46.38 -6.21
CA GLU A 212 7.83 46.54 -7.62
C GLU A 212 6.85 45.77 -8.53
N LEU A 213 6.55 44.52 -8.19
CA LEU A 213 5.61 43.70 -8.95
C LEU A 213 4.21 44.30 -9.01
N LYS A 214 3.75 44.98 -7.95
CA LYS A 214 2.43 45.64 -7.92
C LYS A 214 2.34 46.83 -8.88
N GLU A 215 3.45 47.44 -9.24
CA GLU A 215 3.50 48.57 -10.19
C GLU A 215 3.38 48.11 -11.65
N VAL A 216 3.68 46.81 -11.91
CA VAL A 216 3.62 46.23 -13.26
C VAL A 216 2.21 45.80 -13.59
N ALA A 217 1.61 46.33 -14.64
CA ALA A 217 0.23 46.06 -15.05
C ALA A 217 -0.05 44.57 -15.29
N LEU A 218 0.96 43.79 -15.74
CA LEU A 218 0.87 42.36 -15.97
C LEU A 218 0.48 41.58 -14.69
N PHE A 219 0.90 42.08 -13.52
CA PHE A 219 0.66 41.41 -12.22
C PHE A 219 -0.52 41.99 -11.44
N ALA A 220 -1.32 42.89 -12.03
CA ALA A 220 -2.45 43.54 -11.33
C ALA A 220 -3.47 42.52 -10.71
N GLY A 221 -3.61 41.32 -11.29
CA GLY A 221 -4.46 40.25 -10.79
C GLY A 221 -3.71 39.16 -10.05
N ALA A 222 -2.40 39.24 -9.91
CA ALA A 222 -1.59 38.23 -9.31
C ALA A 222 -1.73 38.22 -7.76
N LYS A 223 -1.79 37.02 -7.18
CA LYS A 223 -1.74 36.86 -5.72
C LYS A 223 -0.28 36.87 -5.30
N LEU A 224 0.16 37.99 -4.74
CA LEU A 224 1.52 38.19 -4.26
C LEU A 224 1.53 38.16 -2.74
N ARG A 225 2.16 37.14 -2.16
CA ARG A 225 2.32 36.99 -0.72
C ARG A 225 3.65 36.34 -0.41
N GLU A 226 4.36 36.89 0.54
CA GLU A 226 5.59 36.32 1.06
C GLU A 226 5.34 34.94 1.69
N MET A 227 6.24 34.00 1.42
CA MET A 227 6.19 32.65 1.96
C MET A 227 7.46 32.39 2.79
N ASN A 228 7.27 32.02 4.05
CA ASN A 228 8.37 31.69 4.94
C ASN A 228 8.65 30.20 4.93
N PHE A 229 9.74 29.80 4.30
CA PHE A 229 10.21 28.41 4.25
C PHE A 229 11.15 28.04 5.40
N SER A 230 11.48 28.98 6.29
CA SER A 230 12.33 28.71 7.44
C SER A 230 11.61 27.85 8.47
N PHE A 231 12.21 26.71 8.83
CA PHE A 231 11.75 25.79 9.85
C PHE A 231 12.92 25.41 10.76
N LEU A 232 12.84 25.75 12.04
CA LEU A 232 13.93 25.54 13.02
C LEU A 232 15.26 26.22 12.60
N GLY A 233 15.20 27.31 11.85
CA GLY A 233 16.38 28.00 11.32
C GLY A 233 17.00 27.34 10.09
N ILE A 234 16.29 26.41 9.45
CA ILE A 234 16.71 25.72 8.23
C ILE A 234 15.76 26.12 7.09
N ASP A 235 16.29 26.52 5.96
CA ASP A 235 15.48 26.81 4.78
C ASP A 235 15.04 25.53 4.08
N LEU A 236 13.73 25.25 4.12
CA LEU A 236 13.14 24.05 3.51
C LEU A 236 13.03 24.14 1.98
N ALA A 237 13.17 25.32 1.38
CA ALA A 237 13.24 25.49 -0.06
C ALA A 237 14.61 25.04 -0.61
N GLY A 238 15.64 25.03 0.23
CA GLY A 238 16.99 24.66 -0.11
C GLY A 238 17.11 23.17 -0.49
N ILE A 239 18.01 22.88 -1.44
CA ILE A 239 18.39 21.51 -1.81
C ILE A 239 19.57 21.08 -0.94
N PRO A 240 19.44 20.00 -0.14
CA PRO A 240 20.54 19.52 0.70
C PRO A 240 21.78 19.15 -0.12
N THR A 241 22.96 19.47 0.38
CA THR A 241 24.21 18.99 -0.20
C THR A 241 24.77 17.81 0.59
N TRP A 242 25.33 16.81 -0.10
CA TRP A 242 26.02 15.70 0.55
C TRP A 242 27.42 16.06 1.08
N ARG A 243 27.92 17.27 0.69
CA ARG A 243 29.25 17.76 1.09
C ARG A 243 29.19 18.42 2.46
N PHE A 244 29.02 17.62 3.54
CA PHE A 244 28.91 18.12 4.91
C PHE A 244 30.11 18.97 5.36
N TRP A 245 31.27 18.77 4.74
CA TRP A 245 32.50 19.53 5.06
C TRP A 245 32.53 20.96 4.51
N THR A 246 31.58 21.33 3.68
CA THR A 246 31.42 22.70 3.15
C THR A 246 30.33 23.47 3.90
N CYS A 247 29.66 22.86 4.88
CA CYS A 247 28.58 23.50 5.60
C CYS A 247 29.11 24.49 6.62
N GLU A 248 28.68 25.76 6.49
CA GLU A 248 29.00 26.86 7.38
C GLU A 248 27.75 27.28 8.17
N GLY A 249 27.64 26.84 9.41
CA GLY A 249 26.53 27.23 10.28
C GLY A 249 25.36 26.25 10.34
N TRP A 250 24.42 26.55 11.25
CA TRP A 250 23.31 25.66 11.57
C TRP A 250 22.36 25.38 10.40
N GLY A 251 22.05 26.40 9.59
CA GLY A 251 21.14 26.25 8.46
C GLY A 251 21.59 25.17 7.48
N GLU A 252 22.86 25.19 7.08
CA GLU A 252 23.43 24.24 6.13
C GLU A 252 23.65 22.84 6.73
N ILE A 253 24.11 22.78 8.00
CA ILE A 253 24.27 21.52 8.73
C ILE A 253 22.88 20.88 8.90
N GLY A 254 21.86 21.66 9.27
CA GLY A 254 20.50 21.20 9.40
C GLY A 254 19.94 20.68 8.06
N LEU A 255 20.20 21.42 7.00
CA LEU A 255 19.81 21.03 5.64
C LEU A 255 20.42 19.68 5.25
N PHE A 256 21.71 19.46 5.53
CA PHE A 256 22.39 18.17 5.33
C PHE A 256 21.76 17.06 6.17
N LEU A 257 21.41 17.32 7.43
CA LEU A 257 20.93 16.29 8.37
C LEU A 257 19.47 15.84 8.09
N ILE A 258 18.62 16.69 7.53
CA ILE A 258 17.20 16.37 7.28
C ILE A 258 17.02 15.09 6.47
N PRO A 259 17.68 14.85 5.31
CA PRO A 259 17.58 13.59 4.58
C PRO A 259 18.08 12.38 5.37
N VAL A 260 19.15 12.55 6.18
CA VAL A 260 19.69 11.49 7.04
C VAL A 260 18.65 11.08 8.09
N PHE A 261 18.05 12.06 8.79
CA PHE A 261 16.98 11.77 9.75
C PHE A 261 15.77 11.15 9.06
N SER A 262 15.39 11.63 7.87
CA SER A 262 14.30 11.05 7.11
C SER A 262 14.53 9.56 6.82
N ALA A 263 15.70 9.20 6.31
CA ALA A 263 16.08 7.81 6.05
C ALA A 263 16.13 6.98 7.35
N GLY A 264 16.66 7.57 8.43
CA GLY A 264 16.71 6.95 9.76
C GLY A 264 15.31 6.64 10.32
N PHE A 265 14.40 7.60 10.30
CA PHE A 265 13.02 7.41 10.76
C PHE A 265 12.26 6.38 9.90
N GLN A 266 12.50 6.35 8.58
CA GLN A 266 11.92 5.34 7.71
C GLN A 266 12.45 3.94 8.03
N ALA A 267 13.76 3.79 8.25
CA ALA A 267 14.35 2.52 8.66
C ALA A 267 13.78 2.03 9.99
N ILE A 268 13.69 2.90 10.99
CA ILE A 268 13.10 2.59 12.30
C ILE A 268 11.63 2.18 12.15
N SER A 269 10.85 2.94 11.39
CA SER A 269 9.44 2.62 11.11
C SER A 269 9.28 1.24 10.50
N MET A 270 10.13 0.89 9.55
CA MET A 270 10.10 -0.39 8.86
C MET A 270 10.51 -1.56 9.77
N VAL A 271 11.53 -1.38 10.62
CA VAL A 271 11.94 -2.39 11.63
C VAL A 271 10.81 -2.62 12.65
N ILE A 272 10.16 -1.55 13.12
CA ILE A 272 9.02 -1.65 14.03
C ILE A 272 7.88 -2.43 13.37
N SER A 273 7.49 -2.06 12.15
CA SER A 273 6.43 -2.73 11.40
C SER A 273 6.73 -4.22 11.20
N GLN A 274 7.96 -4.59 10.85
CA GLN A 274 8.36 -5.99 10.72
C GLN A 274 8.27 -6.75 12.03
N LYS A 275 8.84 -6.22 13.11
CA LYS A 275 8.76 -6.87 14.43
C LYS A 275 7.31 -7.10 14.86
N MET A 276 6.45 -6.14 14.62
CA MET A 276 5.04 -6.22 14.99
C MET A 276 4.27 -7.23 14.12
N ASN A 277 4.54 -7.30 12.84
CA ASN A 277 3.94 -8.28 11.93
C ASN A 277 4.34 -9.72 12.28
N ASN A 278 5.60 -9.94 12.69
CA ASN A 278 6.11 -11.26 13.06
C ASN A 278 5.49 -11.81 14.34
N GLN A 279 5.01 -10.93 15.24
CA GLN A 279 4.40 -11.35 16.51
C GLN A 279 3.05 -12.08 16.35
N VAL A 280 2.42 -12.01 15.19
CA VAL A 280 1.11 -12.62 14.89
C VAL A 280 1.21 -13.90 14.06
N ALA A 281 2.42 -14.34 13.69
CA ALA A 281 2.62 -15.60 12.99
C ALA A 281 2.41 -16.78 13.93
N THR A 282 1.44 -17.66 13.61
CA THR A 282 1.10 -18.85 14.39
C THR A 282 1.03 -20.08 13.49
N ASN A 283 1.39 -21.26 14.02
CA ASN A 283 1.22 -22.54 13.33
C ASN A 283 -0.26 -22.95 13.25
N ALA A 284 -0.56 -24.10 12.65
CA ALA A 284 -1.92 -24.63 12.51
C ALA A 284 -2.64 -24.85 13.84
N ASP A 285 -1.88 -25.10 14.90
CA ASP A 285 -2.38 -25.35 16.26
C ASP A 285 -2.51 -24.06 17.11
N GLY A 286 -2.24 -22.87 16.52
CA GLY A 286 -2.31 -21.59 17.20
C GLY A 286 -1.09 -21.25 18.06
N GLU A 287 0.02 -22.03 17.97
CA GLU A 287 1.27 -21.72 18.64
C GLU A 287 2.12 -20.74 17.83
N LYS A 288 2.85 -19.85 18.51
CA LYS A 288 3.69 -18.84 17.83
C LYS A 288 4.92 -19.50 17.20
N ASP A 289 5.12 -19.26 15.90
CA ASP A 289 6.30 -19.72 15.17
C ASP A 289 7.12 -18.52 14.67
N ALA A 290 7.99 -18.02 15.55
CA ALA A 290 8.89 -16.90 15.25
C ALA A 290 9.95 -17.25 14.19
N ALA A 291 10.33 -18.53 14.06
CA ALA A 291 11.33 -18.96 13.07
C ALA A 291 10.76 -18.94 11.65
N ALA A 292 9.51 -19.40 11.47
CA ALA A 292 8.83 -19.31 10.17
C ALA A 292 8.59 -17.87 9.74
N ALA A 293 8.21 -16.99 10.67
CA ALA A 293 8.07 -15.57 10.42
C ALA A 293 9.38 -14.92 9.94
N LYS A 294 10.53 -15.31 10.50
CA LYS A 294 11.84 -14.77 10.13
C LYS A 294 12.26 -15.17 8.70
N THR A 295 11.93 -16.37 8.26
CA THR A 295 12.27 -16.87 6.91
C THR A 295 11.42 -16.19 5.83
N ALA A 296 10.12 -15.98 6.07
CA ALA A 296 9.22 -15.24 5.17
C ALA A 296 9.68 -13.78 4.95
N ASN A 297 10.48 -13.24 5.87
CA ASN A 297 11.01 -11.87 5.83
C ASN A 297 12.29 -11.70 5.03
N GLN A 298 12.89 -12.75 4.46
CA GLN A 298 14.16 -12.62 3.74
C GLN A 298 14.03 -11.71 2.50
N THR A 299 12.91 -11.76 1.81
CA THR A 299 12.57 -10.83 0.71
C THR A 299 12.34 -9.40 1.23
N THR A 300 11.83 -9.27 2.44
CA THR A 300 11.57 -7.99 3.11
C THR A 300 12.86 -7.35 3.62
N ALA A 301 13.90 -8.14 3.94
CA ALA A 301 15.20 -7.63 4.37
C ALA A 301 15.90 -6.80 3.27
N THR A 302 15.76 -7.20 2.01
CA THR A 302 16.27 -6.41 0.87
C THR A 302 15.56 -5.07 0.76
N MET A 303 14.23 -5.05 0.94
CA MET A 303 13.46 -3.80 0.95
C MET A 303 13.81 -2.91 2.13
N LEU A 304 14.16 -3.49 3.29
CA LEU A 304 14.55 -2.78 4.51
C LEU A 304 15.79 -1.90 4.30
N ILE A 305 16.71 -2.32 3.45
CA ILE A 305 17.96 -1.59 3.16
C ILE A 305 17.76 -0.68 1.96
N MET A 306 17.14 -1.19 0.88
CA MET A 306 17.00 -0.44 -0.37
C MET A 306 16.14 0.81 -0.24
N MET A 307 15.05 0.75 0.52
CA MET A 307 14.10 1.86 0.61
C MET A 307 14.67 3.08 1.36
N PRO A 308 15.32 2.95 2.54
CA PRO A 308 16.00 4.08 3.18
C PRO A 308 17.16 4.65 2.35
N LEU A 309 17.94 3.80 1.66
CA LEU A 309 19.02 4.27 0.78
C LEU A 309 18.47 5.08 -0.40
N MET A 310 17.39 4.61 -1.02
CA MET A 310 16.72 5.34 -2.10
C MET A 310 16.15 6.67 -1.59
N SER A 311 15.53 6.70 -0.40
CA SER A 311 15.00 7.93 0.17
C SER A 311 16.09 8.92 0.55
N LEU A 312 17.25 8.43 0.98
CA LEU A 312 18.42 9.25 1.25
C LEU A 312 18.92 9.93 -0.05
N TRP A 313 19.07 9.14 -1.12
CA TRP A 313 19.49 9.65 -2.43
C TRP A 313 18.50 10.69 -2.99
N ILE A 314 17.20 10.40 -2.93
CA ILE A 314 16.16 11.35 -3.36
C ILE A 314 16.18 12.60 -2.48
N GLY A 315 16.36 12.46 -1.16
CA GLY A 315 16.41 13.57 -0.22
C GLY A 315 17.53 14.57 -0.48
N TYR A 316 18.66 14.12 -1.05
CA TYR A 316 19.75 15.01 -1.49
C TYR A 316 19.54 15.56 -2.92
N SER A 317 18.54 15.10 -3.64
CA SER A 317 18.24 15.54 -5.01
C SER A 317 17.06 16.51 -5.09
N MET A 318 16.32 16.69 -3.99
CA MET A 318 15.08 17.45 -3.92
C MET A 318 15.09 18.44 -2.75
N PRO A 319 14.22 19.46 -2.75
CA PRO A 319 14.09 20.41 -1.64
C PRO A 319 13.84 19.71 -0.30
N ALA A 320 14.43 20.24 0.78
CA ALA A 320 14.35 19.65 2.12
C ALA A 320 12.91 19.49 2.66
N ALA A 321 11.99 20.29 2.17
CA ALA A 321 10.55 20.20 2.44
C ALA A 321 10.00 18.78 2.26
N ILE A 322 10.46 18.05 1.22
CA ILE A 322 10.03 16.67 0.95
C ILE A 322 10.51 15.71 2.04
N SER A 323 11.74 15.89 2.51
CA SER A 323 12.27 15.08 3.60
C SER A 323 11.55 15.33 4.92
N ILE A 324 11.11 16.56 5.21
CA ILE A 324 10.23 16.88 6.36
C ILE A 324 8.90 16.13 6.24
N TYR A 325 8.27 16.16 5.07
CA TYR A 325 7.06 15.39 4.81
C TYR A 325 7.29 13.88 5.06
N TRP A 326 8.41 13.32 4.62
CA TRP A 326 8.73 11.90 4.86
C TRP A 326 8.99 11.57 6.33
N ILE A 327 9.67 12.45 7.08
CA ILE A 327 9.83 12.30 8.53
C ILE A 327 8.46 12.25 9.20
N ALA A 328 7.58 13.20 8.90
CA ALA A 328 6.23 13.23 9.45
C ALA A 328 5.44 11.97 9.08
N GLN A 329 5.51 11.51 7.81
CA GLN A 329 4.88 10.27 7.36
C GLN A 329 5.41 9.04 8.10
N ALA A 330 6.71 8.96 8.37
CA ALA A 330 7.31 7.85 9.11
C ALA A 330 6.86 7.86 10.57
N VAL A 331 6.90 9.02 11.23
CA VAL A 331 6.48 9.18 12.65
C VAL A 331 4.99 8.84 12.81
N PHE A 332 4.11 9.45 12.02
CA PHE A 332 2.68 9.15 12.09
C PHE A 332 2.38 7.70 11.66
N GLY A 333 3.17 7.16 10.73
CA GLY A 333 3.10 5.75 10.34
C GLY A 333 3.45 4.81 11.48
N MET A 334 4.50 5.08 12.26
CA MET A 334 4.87 4.31 13.44
C MET A 334 3.76 4.33 14.51
N VAL A 335 3.21 5.50 14.80
CA VAL A 335 2.11 5.63 15.78
C VAL A 335 0.89 4.83 15.31
N GLN A 336 0.49 5.00 14.05
CA GLN A 336 -0.61 4.25 13.45
C GLN A 336 -0.38 2.74 13.49
N GLU A 337 0.84 2.29 13.17
CA GLU A 337 1.23 0.89 13.17
C GLU A 337 1.10 0.27 14.56
N ILE A 338 1.58 0.98 15.60
CA ILE A 338 1.48 0.54 17.00
C ILE A 338 0.02 0.40 17.42
N ILE A 339 -0.81 1.41 17.13
CA ILE A 339 -2.24 1.41 17.49
C ILE A 339 -2.96 0.24 16.81
N LEU A 340 -2.81 0.12 15.48
CA LEU A 340 -3.48 -0.92 14.71
C LEU A 340 -3.02 -2.33 15.09
N ASN A 341 -1.71 -2.51 15.29
CA ASN A 341 -1.20 -3.81 15.70
C ASN A 341 -1.71 -4.24 17.08
N ASN A 342 -1.73 -3.33 18.04
CA ASN A 342 -2.26 -3.63 19.38
C ASN A 342 -3.76 -3.98 19.33
N HIS A 343 -4.52 -3.31 18.47
CA HIS A 343 -5.93 -3.62 18.25
C HIS A 343 -6.12 -5.02 17.64
N PHE A 344 -5.43 -5.31 16.55
CA PHE A 344 -5.55 -6.62 15.88
C PHE A 344 -4.93 -7.76 16.68
N LYS A 345 -3.88 -7.52 17.46
CA LYS A 345 -3.26 -8.55 18.31
C LYS A 345 -4.24 -9.09 19.34
N LYS A 346 -5.08 -8.24 19.92
CA LYS A 346 -6.12 -8.67 20.86
C LYS A 346 -7.14 -9.58 20.16
N ALA A 347 -7.67 -9.13 19.01
CA ALA A 347 -8.65 -9.90 18.25
C ALA A 347 -8.10 -11.28 17.78
N TYR A 348 -6.84 -11.32 17.35
CA TYR A 348 -6.22 -12.58 16.94
C TYR A 348 -5.82 -13.48 18.12
N ALA A 349 -5.53 -12.95 19.31
CA ALA A 349 -5.25 -13.75 20.49
C ALA A 349 -6.46 -14.60 20.91
N GLU A 350 -7.66 -14.07 20.83
CA GLU A 350 -8.90 -14.81 21.09
C GLU A 350 -9.09 -15.95 20.06
N GLU A 351 -8.87 -15.67 18.78
CA GLU A 351 -8.93 -16.69 17.72
C GLU A 351 -7.89 -17.81 17.92
N ASP A 352 -6.66 -17.43 18.31
CA ASP A 352 -5.57 -18.39 18.56
C ASP A 352 -5.86 -19.25 19.80
N GLU A 353 -6.51 -18.71 20.82
CA GLU A 353 -6.94 -19.47 22.00
C GLU A 353 -8.01 -20.51 21.64
N ILE A 354 -8.98 -20.15 20.81
CA ILE A 354 -9.99 -21.08 20.30
C ILE A 354 -9.33 -22.20 19.50
N LYS A 355 -8.39 -21.87 18.62
CA LYS A 355 -7.64 -22.88 17.84
C LYS A 355 -6.81 -23.80 18.74
N ARG A 356 -6.14 -23.28 19.76
CA ARG A 356 -5.38 -24.10 20.72
C ARG A 356 -6.28 -25.08 21.49
N LYS A 357 -7.42 -24.59 21.97
CA LYS A 357 -8.39 -25.48 22.67
C LYS A 357 -8.90 -26.58 21.73
N ALA A 358 -9.22 -26.24 20.47
CA ALA A 358 -9.64 -27.22 19.47
C ALA A 358 -8.53 -28.23 19.13
N ALA A 359 -7.29 -27.78 19.01
CA ALA A 359 -6.12 -28.63 18.77
C ALA A 359 -5.87 -29.58 19.95
N GLU A 360 -6.02 -29.10 21.18
CA GLU A 360 -5.86 -29.88 22.39
C GLU A 360 -6.93 -30.98 22.47
N ILE A 361 -8.21 -30.66 22.22
CA ILE A 361 -9.30 -31.65 22.16
C ILE A 361 -9.00 -32.71 21.10
N ARG A 362 -8.50 -32.29 19.92
CA ARG A 362 -8.12 -33.23 18.84
C ARG A 362 -6.97 -34.13 19.26
N ARG A 363 -5.91 -33.61 19.90
CA ARG A 363 -4.78 -34.37 20.43
C ARG A 363 -5.24 -35.37 21.49
N GLN A 364 -6.14 -34.98 22.41
CA GLN A 364 -6.72 -35.87 23.41
C GLN A 364 -7.53 -36.99 22.77
N ALA A 365 -8.36 -36.69 21.78
CA ALA A 365 -9.13 -37.66 21.04
C ALA A 365 -8.25 -38.64 20.22
N GLU A 366 -7.15 -38.16 19.65
CA GLU A 366 -6.16 -39.01 18.95
C GLU A 366 -5.41 -39.92 19.95
N ALA A 367 -4.96 -39.38 21.10
CA ALA A 367 -4.32 -40.14 22.14
C ALA A 367 -5.24 -41.22 22.72
N GLU A 368 -6.52 -40.92 22.94
CA GLU A 368 -7.54 -41.88 23.37
C GLU A 368 -7.72 -43.01 22.35
N LYS A 369 -7.83 -42.66 21.05
CA LYS A 369 -7.90 -43.67 19.98
C LYS A 369 -6.65 -44.53 19.90
N GLU A 370 -5.49 -43.98 20.15
CA GLU A 370 -4.22 -44.70 20.13
C GLU A 370 -4.13 -45.64 21.34
N ARG A 371 -4.55 -45.19 22.56
CA ARG A 371 -4.69 -46.01 23.75
C ARG A 371 -5.65 -47.18 23.50
N GLN A 372 -6.81 -46.94 22.91
CA GLN A 372 -7.76 -48.00 22.55
C GLN A 372 -7.19 -48.97 21.51
N ARG A 373 -6.38 -48.52 20.58
CA ARG A 373 -5.66 -49.38 19.61
C ARG A 373 -4.62 -50.27 20.32
N GLN A 374 -3.90 -49.71 21.30
CA GLN A 374 -2.93 -50.45 22.11
C GLN A 374 -3.62 -51.53 22.97
N LEU A 375 -4.69 -51.17 23.68
CA LEU A 375 -5.49 -52.10 24.44
C LEU A 375 -6.05 -53.26 23.58
N ARG A 376 -6.51 -52.97 22.38
CA ARG A 376 -6.96 -54.01 21.42
C ARG A 376 -5.81 -54.91 20.95
N ARG A 377 -4.59 -54.38 20.81
CA ARG A 377 -3.40 -55.17 20.46
C ARG A 377 -2.97 -56.07 21.63
N GLU A 378 -3.03 -55.57 22.86
CA GLU A 378 -2.74 -56.32 24.07
C GLU A 378 -3.76 -57.45 24.29
N GLN A 379 -5.04 -57.21 24.00
CA GLN A 379 -6.11 -58.20 24.12
C GLN A 379 -6.08 -59.24 22.99
N ASN A 380 -5.44 -58.98 21.85
CA ASN A 380 -5.28 -59.88 20.72
C ASN A 380 -3.83 -59.88 20.21
N PRO A 381 -2.87 -60.48 20.91
CA PRO A 381 -1.46 -60.51 20.56
C PRO A 381 -1.18 -61.23 19.21
N ASP A 382 -2.00 -62.21 18.83
CA ASP A 382 -1.80 -63.01 17.64
C ASP A 382 -2.39 -62.38 16.35
N GLY A 383 -3.02 -61.21 16.44
CA GLY A 383 -3.51 -60.47 15.26
C GLY A 383 -4.61 -61.18 14.46
N ILE A 384 -5.07 -62.31 14.88
CA ILE A 384 -6.11 -63.11 14.23
C ILE A 384 -7.47 -62.60 14.74
N VAL A 385 -7.95 -61.54 14.13
CA VAL A 385 -9.38 -61.20 14.25
C VAL A 385 -10.11 -62.24 13.38
N GLY A 386 -10.83 -63.13 14.03
CA GLY A 386 -11.64 -64.14 13.33
C GLY A 386 -12.45 -63.48 12.22
N ASP A 387 -12.24 -64.00 11.06
CA ASP A 387 -13.06 -63.99 9.83
C ASP A 387 -13.94 -62.80 9.42
N VAL A 388 -13.67 -61.60 9.88
CA VAL A 388 -14.32 -60.39 9.31
C VAL A 388 -13.34 -59.72 8.36
N SER A 389 -13.48 -59.99 7.08
CA SER A 389 -12.71 -59.32 6.00
C SER A 389 -12.67 -57.79 6.26
N LYS A 390 -11.48 -57.18 6.16
CA LYS A 390 -11.29 -55.69 6.24
C LYS A 390 -12.31 -54.91 5.36
N LYS A 391 -12.80 -55.55 4.33
CA LYS A 391 -13.82 -55.02 3.42
C LYS A 391 -15.20 -54.95 4.11
N LYS A 392 -15.54 -55.99 4.91
CA LYS A 392 -16.81 -56.07 5.63
C LYS A 392 -16.85 -55.10 6.83
N LEU A 393 -15.70 -54.89 7.50
CA LEU A 393 -15.58 -53.91 8.59
C LEU A 393 -15.72 -52.48 8.06
N ARG A 394 -15.06 -52.14 6.95
CA ARG A 394 -15.22 -50.82 6.27
C ARG A 394 -16.64 -50.60 5.76
N GLN A 395 -17.30 -51.67 5.33
CA GLN A 395 -18.68 -51.56 4.85
C GLN A 395 -19.63 -51.31 6.03
N GLN A 396 -19.44 -52.00 7.16
CA GLN A 396 -20.21 -51.76 8.41
C GLN A 396 -19.94 -50.36 9.00
N GLU A 397 -18.69 -49.89 9.00
CA GLU A 397 -18.37 -48.50 9.41
C GLU A 397 -19.04 -47.48 8.52
N LYS A 398 -19.08 -47.75 7.18
CA LYS A 398 -19.73 -46.86 6.24
C LYS A 398 -21.26 -46.86 6.39
N GLU A 399 -21.86 -48.01 6.57
CA GLU A 399 -23.30 -48.14 6.83
C GLU A 399 -23.69 -47.51 8.18
N ALA A 400 -22.86 -47.66 9.23
CA ALA A 400 -23.07 -47.03 10.52
C ALA A 400 -22.92 -45.50 10.44
N ALA A 401 -21.97 -45.01 9.67
CA ALA A 401 -21.77 -43.57 9.44
C ALA A 401 -22.92 -42.98 8.61
N GLU A 402 -23.39 -43.67 7.57
CA GLU A 402 -24.55 -43.26 6.79
C GLU A 402 -25.84 -43.27 7.64
N LYS A 403 -26.03 -44.27 8.52
CA LYS A 403 -27.15 -44.34 9.44
C LYS A 403 -27.13 -43.22 10.48
N ALA A 404 -25.96 -42.92 11.03
CA ALA A 404 -25.77 -41.81 11.96
C ALA A 404 -25.98 -40.44 11.26
N ALA A 405 -25.55 -40.30 9.99
CA ALA A 405 -25.80 -39.09 9.20
C ALA A 405 -27.29 -38.89 8.91
N ARG A 406 -28.00 -39.97 8.54
CA ARG A 406 -29.48 -39.93 8.35
C ARG A 406 -30.24 -39.61 9.61
N GLU A 407 -29.84 -40.18 10.75
CA GLU A 407 -30.42 -39.86 12.05
C GLU A 407 -30.13 -38.40 12.49
N TYR A 408 -28.97 -37.87 12.14
CA TYR A 408 -28.62 -36.48 12.37
C TYR A 408 -29.44 -35.54 11.49
N GLU A 409 -29.56 -35.85 10.20
CA GLU A 409 -30.39 -35.07 9.27
C GLU A 409 -31.87 -35.12 9.65
N ALA A 410 -32.41 -36.26 10.06
CA ALA A 410 -33.75 -36.41 10.56
C ALA A 410 -34.03 -35.61 11.83
N LYS A 411 -33.01 -35.46 12.71
CA LYS A 411 -33.12 -34.62 13.92
C LYS A 411 -32.92 -33.15 13.68
N SER A 412 -32.10 -32.77 12.70
CA SER A 412 -31.79 -31.36 12.38
C SER A 412 -32.84 -30.70 11.51
N ASN A 413 -33.63 -31.45 10.76
CA ASN A 413 -34.67 -30.90 9.88
C ASN A 413 -35.94 -31.75 9.87
N PRO A 414 -36.82 -31.61 10.89
CA PRO A 414 -38.06 -32.40 11.01
C PRO A 414 -39.06 -32.15 9.83
N GLN A 415 -38.84 -31.15 9.01
CA GLN A 415 -39.68 -30.82 7.85
C GLN A 415 -39.35 -31.65 6.60
N ASP A 416 -38.09 -32.12 6.45
CA ASP A 416 -37.70 -32.92 5.29
C ASP A 416 -38.14 -34.39 5.39
N ALA A 417 -38.39 -34.91 6.59
CA ALA A 417 -38.96 -36.24 6.78
C ALA A 417 -40.36 -36.46 6.22
N ARG A 418 -41.05 -35.37 5.88
CA ARG A 418 -42.36 -35.38 5.19
C ARG A 418 -42.30 -35.25 3.69
N GLU A 419 -41.12 -35.05 3.12
CA GLU A 419 -40.92 -34.86 1.65
C GLU A 419 -40.49 -36.13 0.92
N GLU A 420 -40.13 -37.22 1.63
CA GLU A 420 -39.75 -38.47 0.96
C GLU A 420 -40.91 -39.20 0.26
N ASP A 421 -42.16 -38.83 0.55
CA ASP A 421 -43.34 -39.39 -0.11
C ASP A 421 -43.87 -38.55 -1.28
N ARG A 422 -43.17 -37.48 -1.67
CA ARG A 422 -43.52 -36.74 -2.88
C ARG A 422 -42.90 -37.38 -4.10
N PRO A 423 -43.67 -37.72 -5.17
CA PRO A 423 -43.08 -38.18 -6.41
C PRO A 423 -42.09 -37.12 -6.91
N LEU A 424 -40.89 -37.55 -7.22
CA LEU A 424 -39.85 -36.72 -7.82
C LEU A 424 -40.48 -35.93 -8.95
N SER A 425 -40.48 -34.61 -8.84
CA SER A 425 -41.13 -33.73 -9.80
C SER A 425 -40.58 -34.03 -11.18
N GLY A 426 -41.41 -34.55 -12.04
CA GLY A 426 -41.08 -34.92 -13.41
C GLY A 426 -40.88 -33.72 -14.34
N ASP A 427 -40.52 -32.57 -13.83
CA ASP A 427 -40.29 -31.37 -14.61
C ASP A 427 -38.95 -31.48 -15.35
N ALA A 428 -38.99 -31.86 -16.62
CA ALA A 428 -37.83 -32.03 -17.48
C ALA A 428 -37.09 -30.73 -17.82
N GLU A 429 -37.66 -29.55 -17.47
CA GLU A 429 -37.11 -28.24 -17.81
C GLU A 429 -36.26 -27.61 -16.71
N ARG A 430 -36.23 -28.18 -15.48
CA ARG A 430 -35.40 -27.63 -14.40
C ARG A 430 -33.92 -27.93 -14.62
N PRO A 431 -33.05 -26.91 -14.45
CA PRO A 431 -31.61 -27.12 -14.61
C PRO A 431 -31.07 -28.07 -13.53
N PHE A 432 -30.07 -28.85 -13.94
CA PHE A 432 -29.41 -29.84 -13.09
C PHE A 432 -28.85 -29.19 -11.82
N CYS A 433 -29.30 -29.66 -10.66
CA CYS A 433 -28.78 -29.27 -9.37
C CYS A 433 -27.94 -30.40 -8.77
N LYS A 434 -26.88 -30.04 -8.02
CA LYS A 434 -25.97 -30.96 -7.32
C LYS A 434 -26.78 -31.95 -6.47
N GLY A 435 -26.65 -33.26 -6.77
CA GLY A 435 -27.34 -34.35 -6.04
C GLY A 435 -28.41 -35.11 -6.84
N ARG A 436 -28.73 -34.72 -8.05
CA ARG A 436 -29.65 -35.50 -8.93
C ARG A 436 -28.89 -36.47 -9.80
N ALA A 437 -29.48 -37.66 -9.99
CA ALA A 437 -28.95 -38.63 -10.92
C ALA A 437 -28.96 -38.10 -12.36
N TYR A 438 -27.88 -38.39 -13.10
CA TYR A 438 -27.77 -38.03 -14.52
C TYR A 438 -28.79 -38.84 -15.34
N GLU A 439 -29.62 -38.14 -16.09
CA GLU A 439 -30.52 -38.71 -17.09
C GLU A 439 -30.11 -38.23 -18.47
N ALA A 440 -29.71 -39.13 -19.35
CA ALA A 440 -29.28 -38.79 -20.70
C ALA A 440 -30.46 -38.24 -21.51
N GLY A 441 -30.32 -37.03 -22.03
CA GLY A 441 -31.35 -36.36 -22.85
C GLY A 441 -32.21 -35.33 -22.14
N ARG A 442 -32.11 -35.16 -20.84
CA ARG A 442 -32.90 -34.18 -20.01
C ARG A 442 -32.76 -32.73 -20.45
N TYR A 443 -31.69 -32.38 -21.17
CA TYR A 443 -31.41 -31.03 -21.66
C TYR A 443 -31.40 -30.92 -23.19
N ARG A 444 -31.91 -31.92 -23.93
CA ARG A 444 -32.10 -31.77 -25.36
C ARG A 444 -33.22 -30.77 -25.57
N ARG A 445 -32.89 -29.57 -26.03
CA ARG A 445 -33.89 -28.61 -26.56
C ARG A 445 -34.69 -29.37 -27.63
N LYS A 446 -36.01 -29.46 -27.43
CA LYS A 446 -36.93 -29.76 -28.54
C LYS A 446 -36.76 -28.57 -29.50
N SER A 447 -36.21 -28.83 -30.67
CA SER A 447 -36.31 -27.92 -31.80
C SER A 447 -37.80 -27.80 -32.09
N GLY A 448 -38.38 -26.67 -31.67
CA GLY A 448 -39.70 -26.32 -32.09
C GLY A 448 -39.70 -26.08 -33.57
N THR A 449 -40.36 -26.92 -34.31
CA THR A 449 -40.84 -26.60 -35.64
C THR A 449 -41.98 -25.61 -35.43
N ASP A 450 -41.72 -24.36 -35.71
CA ASP A 450 -42.79 -23.38 -36.04
C ASP A 450 -43.33 -23.78 -37.41
N GLU A 451 -44.48 -24.38 -37.41
CA GLU A 451 -45.36 -24.31 -38.56
C GLU A 451 -46.39 -23.21 -38.25
N THR A 452 -46.18 -22.09 -38.91
CA THR A 452 -47.17 -21.09 -39.15
C THR A 452 -48.09 -21.57 -40.24
N GLU A 453 -49.38 -21.72 -39.95
CA GLU A 453 -50.48 -21.59 -40.92
C GLU A 453 -51.53 -20.59 -40.40
N GLU A 454 -51.82 -19.61 -41.28
CA GLU A 454 -52.84 -18.61 -41.39
C GLU A 454 -52.75 -17.36 -40.53
#